data_2fbf71198621e64ac5fc16071b50babf
#
_entry.id   2fbf71198621e64ac5fc16071b50babf
#
_cell.length_a   1.000
_cell.length_b   1.000
_cell.length_c   1.000
_cell.angle_alpha   90.00
_cell.angle_beta   90.00
_cell.angle_gamma   90.00
#
_symmetry.space_group_name_H-M   'P 1'
#
loop_
_entity.id
_entity.type
_entity.pdbx_description
1 polymer ?
#
loop_
_entity_poly.entity_id
_entity_poly.type
_entity_poly.pdbx_seq_one_letter_code
_entity_poly.pdbx_strand_id
1 'polypeptide(L)'
;MNFKKLICSVFMLAALCAAPLTASAAPVTAVRSSVSPARVRLVFDSREPVKYTAEKNGLQLVITLPEGTALTQKPVFKQDAVIKNITVPAKKKKKAQVVIDLTKDCQYKLYPLKNPDRLVLDIYRIPISKTTTQLAGGVTYTYAQEELNGRPIVSYLVSVAPSACLELRPFSAAGMYNGRGSLAKQAAQRGLVAAINASYFDTDGWVIGNVKYKGNFVAMDATPRSGYVVQGNEQKIVRDIVYTGSVTLPDGRALQLKGMNRARIANDLVLFNSYYATSTKTNQYGREVKIKNGRVVAVSTAGNMSLEPGCVVLSGHGTNAAALAGLRLGDHVILTQGLGSSITDAATTVVSGRPLLV
;
A
#
# COMPACT_ATOMS: atom_id res chain seq x y z
N MET A 1 59.86 -88.54 5.30
CA MET A 1 58.92 -89.11 4.29
C MET A 1 58.21 -88.05 3.63
N ASN A 2 58.57 -87.80 2.41
CA ASN A 2 57.99 -87.16 1.29
C ASN A 2 56.47 -86.74 1.38
N PHE A 3 56.20 -85.55 1.07
CA PHE A 3 55.24 -85.29 0.00
C PHE A 3 55.52 -83.95 -0.67
N LYS A 4 55.78 -84.08 -1.93
CA LYS A 4 56.04 -83.03 -2.89
C LYS A 4 54.69 -82.48 -3.39
N LYS A 5 54.76 -81.21 -3.75
CA LYS A 5 54.05 -80.54 -4.91
C LYS A 5 52.55 -80.47 -4.85
N LEU A 6 52.02 -79.27 -4.96
CA LEU A 6 51.62 -78.70 -6.26
C LEU A 6 51.38 -77.21 -6.12
N ILE A 7 52.23 -76.46 -6.74
CA ILE A 7 52.01 -75.04 -7.05
C ILE A 7 51.07 -75.02 -8.26
N CYS A 8 49.86 -74.64 -8.06
CA CYS A 8 49.01 -74.25 -9.19
C CYS A 8 48.85 -72.73 -9.13
N SER A 9 49.65 -72.04 -9.93
CA SER A 9 49.52 -70.62 -10.20
C SER A 9 48.31 -70.42 -11.05
N VAL A 10 47.22 -69.94 -10.42
CA VAL A 10 46.11 -69.33 -11.16
C VAL A 10 46.41 -67.85 -11.19
N PHE A 11 47.03 -67.43 -12.32
CA PHE A 11 47.00 -66.01 -12.73
C PHE A 11 45.58 -65.71 -13.13
N MET A 12 44.80 -65.21 -12.16
CA MET A 12 43.52 -64.54 -12.46
C MET A 12 43.83 -63.14 -12.97
N LEU A 13 43.86 -62.99 -14.26
CA LEU A 13 43.93 -61.71 -14.97
C LEU A 13 42.69 -60.95 -14.62
N ALA A 14 42.73 -60.12 -13.56
CA ALA A 14 41.73 -59.16 -13.28
C ALA A 14 41.78 -58.11 -14.42
N ALA A 15 40.99 -58.34 -15.46
CA ALA A 15 40.67 -57.32 -16.44
C ALA A 15 39.93 -56.21 -15.70
N LEU A 16 40.69 -55.21 -15.28
CA LEU A 16 40.13 -53.94 -14.81
C LEU A 16 39.40 -53.36 -16.02
N CYS A 17 38.09 -53.64 -16.13
CA CYS A 17 37.22 -52.88 -16.99
C CYS A 17 37.22 -51.45 -16.41
N ALA A 18 38.16 -50.64 -16.84
CA ALA A 18 38.02 -49.20 -16.77
C ALA A 18 36.81 -48.88 -17.65
N ALA A 19 35.64 -48.87 -17.03
CA ALA A 19 34.48 -48.26 -17.65
C ALA A 19 34.93 -46.87 -18.06
N PRO A 20 34.79 -46.49 -19.31
CA PRO A 20 35.06 -45.11 -19.72
C PRO A 20 34.15 -44.27 -18.83
N LEU A 21 34.72 -43.38 -18.07
CA LEU A 21 33.98 -42.27 -17.47
C LEU A 21 33.35 -41.55 -18.66
N THR A 22 32.14 -41.97 -18.98
CA THR A 22 31.35 -41.27 -19.97
C THR A 22 31.24 -39.83 -19.47
N ALA A 23 31.86 -38.94 -20.19
CA ALA A 23 31.73 -37.52 -19.97
C ALA A 23 30.25 -37.25 -19.76
N SER A 24 29.88 -36.84 -18.56
CA SER A 24 28.52 -36.53 -18.21
C SER A 24 27.95 -35.61 -19.26
N ALA A 25 26.84 -36.01 -19.86
CA ALA A 25 26.17 -35.17 -20.83
C ALA A 25 25.88 -33.82 -20.14
N ALA A 26 26.09 -32.73 -20.88
CA ALA A 26 25.92 -31.39 -20.35
C ALA A 26 24.64 -31.27 -19.52
N PRO A 27 24.72 -30.80 -18.28
CA PRO A 27 23.59 -30.84 -17.38
C PRO A 27 22.41 -29.94 -17.85
N VAL A 28 22.68 -28.87 -18.59
CA VAL A 28 21.66 -27.94 -19.11
C VAL A 28 21.02 -28.51 -20.38
N THR A 29 19.71 -28.69 -20.35
CA THR A 29 18.94 -29.36 -21.40
C THR A 29 18.08 -28.40 -22.24
N ALA A 30 17.60 -27.31 -21.65
CA ALA A 30 16.76 -26.33 -22.31
C ALA A 30 16.91 -24.93 -21.70
N VAL A 31 16.53 -23.91 -22.46
CA VAL A 31 16.38 -22.55 -21.96
C VAL A 31 14.97 -22.03 -22.25
N ARG A 32 14.29 -21.56 -21.24
CA ARG A 32 12.97 -20.93 -21.31
C ARG A 32 13.06 -19.48 -20.95
N SER A 33 12.12 -18.67 -21.45
CA SER A 33 12.02 -17.25 -21.10
C SER A 33 10.63 -16.88 -20.67
N SER A 34 10.53 -15.90 -19.79
CA SER A 34 9.30 -15.20 -19.46
C SER A 34 9.56 -13.71 -19.25
N VAL A 35 8.57 -12.91 -19.57
CA VAL A 35 8.64 -11.45 -19.50
C VAL A 35 7.54 -10.92 -18.63
N SER A 36 7.88 -10.01 -17.71
CA SER A 36 6.94 -9.27 -16.86
C SER A 36 7.26 -7.77 -16.91
N PRO A 37 6.39 -6.90 -16.38
CA PRO A 37 6.69 -5.48 -16.26
C PRO A 37 7.96 -5.17 -15.46
N ALA A 38 8.33 -5.99 -14.47
CA ALA A 38 9.49 -5.76 -13.61
C ALA A 38 10.78 -6.37 -14.12
N ARG A 39 10.72 -7.51 -14.83
CA ARG A 39 11.92 -8.26 -15.23
C ARG A 39 11.70 -9.12 -16.47
N VAL A 40 12.82 -9.49 -17.06
CA VAL A 40 12.92 -10.63 -17.98
C VAL A 40 13.59 -11.77 -17.22
N ARG A 41 13.03 -12.97 -17.30
CA ARG A 41 13.56 -14.17 -16.69
C ARG A 41 13.98 -15.19 -17.75
N LEU A 42 15.21 -15.70 -17.62
CA LEU A 42 15.68 -16.89 -18.31
C LEU A 42 15.81 -18.05 -17.33
N VAL A 43 15.35 -19.22 -17.72
CA VAL A 43 15.45 -20.44 -16.92
C VAL A 43 16.19 -21.48 -17.75
N PHE A 44 17.33 -21.90 -17.24
CA PHE A 44 18.13 -23.00 -17.81
C PHE A 44 17.74 -24.27 -17.06
N ASP A 45 16.98 -25.13 -17.70
CA ASP A 45 16.55 -26.40 -17.12
C ASP A 45 17.74 -27.38 -17.12
N SER A 46 17.90 -28.12 -16.02
CA SER A 46 19.06 -28.98 -15.82
C SER A 46 18.65 -30.32 -15.18
N ARG A 47 19.47 -31.35 -15.41
CA ARG A 47 19.32 -32.66 -14.77
C ARG A 47 20.03 -32.76 -13.43
N GLU A 48 20.96 -31.86 -13.19
CA GLU A 48 21.79 -31.79 -11.98
C GLU A 48 22.19 -30.33 -11.70
N PRO A 49 22.69 -29.98 -10.50
CA PRO A 49 23.10 -28.63 -10.16
C PRO A 49 24.13 -28.08 -11.14
N VAL A 50 23.84 -26.92 -11.74
CA VAL A 50 24.68 -26.28 -12.78
C VAL A 50 25.83 -25.53 -12.12
N LYS A 51 27.06 -25.84 -12.49
CA LYS A 51 28.22 -24.98 -12.24
C LYS A 51 28.22 -23.86 -13.30
N TYR A 52 28.38 -22.62 -12.87
CA TYR A 52 28.38 -21.47 -13.77
C TYR A 52 29.27 -20.35 -13.25
N THR A 53 29.69 -19.49 -14.18
CA THR A 53 30.20 -18.15 -13.86
C THR A 53 29.42 -17.11 -14.67
N ALA A 54 29.39 -15.89 -14.16
CA ALA A 54 28.73 -14.77 -14.85
C ALA A 54 29.61 -13.54 -14.76
N GLU A 55 29.78 -12.86 -15.87
CA GLU A 55 30.55 -11.63 -16.01
C GLU A 55 29.73 -10.61 -16.77
N LYS A 56 29.73 -9.36 -16.30
CA LYS A 56 29.06 -8.25 -16.96
C LYS A 56 30.09 -7.21 -17.39
N ASN A 57 30.20 -7.03 -18.69
CA ASN A 57 31.11 -6.06 -19.33
C ASN A 57 30.28 -5.01 -20.08
N GLY A 58 30.06 -3.87 -19.44
CA GLY A 58 29.21 -2.81 -19.99
C GLY A 58 27.76 -3.31 -20.20
N LEU A 59 27.31 -3.30 -21.44
CA LEU A 59 25.98 -3.76 -21.84
C LEU A 59 25.92 -5.25 -22.22
N GLN A 60 26.96 -6.00 -21.95
CA GLN A 60 27.00 -7.43 -22.23
C GLN A 60 27.10 -8.26 -20.96
N LEU A 61 26.20 -9.21 -20.78
CA LEU A 61 26.21 -10.21 -19.73
C LEU A 61 26.57 -11.57 -20.32
N VAL A 62 27.65 -12.16 -19.86
CA VAL A 62 28.15 -13.47 -20.31
C VAL A 62 28.00 -14.49 -19.21
N ILE A 63 27.24 -15.55 -19.45
CA ILE A 63 27.11 -16.69 -18.56
C ILE A 63 27.88 -17.87 -19.16
N THR A 64 28.90 -18.36 -18.47
CA THR A 64 29.64 -19.54 -18.83
C THR A 64 29.04 -20.75 -18.15
N LEU A 65 28.63 -21.73 -18.96
CA LEU A 65 28.01 -22.99 -18.56
C LEU A 65 29.03 -24.14 -18.68
N PRO A 66 28.75 -25.33 -18.12
CA PRO A 66 29.64 -26.49 -18.20
C PRO A 66 29.99 -26.86 -19.62
N GLU A 67 31.19 -27.42 -19.80
CA GLU A 67 31.67 -27.93 -21.07
C GLU A 67 30.69 -28.94 -21.68
N GLY A 68 30.56 -28.93 -22.97
CA GLY A 68 29.65 -29.81 -23.70
C GLY A 68 28.19 -29.34 -23.74
N THR A 69 27.82 -28.24 -23.05
CA THR A 69 26.46 -27.66 -23.15
C THR A 69 26.21 -27.19 -24.58
N ALA A 70 25.13 -27.68 -25.18
CA ALA A 70 24.60 -27.19 -26.45
C ALA A 70 23.09 -26.99 -26.30
N LEU A 71 22.60 -25.82 -26.66
CA LEU A 71 21.17 -25.50 -26.57
C LEU A 71 20.58 -25.53 -28.00
N THR A 72 19.64 -26.43 -28.22
CA THR A 72 19.02 -26.64 -29.54
C THR A 72 18.03 -25.54 -29.91
N GLN A 73 17.51 -24.83 -28.92
CA GLN A 73 16.58 -23.74 -29.14
C GLN A 73 17.10 -22.47 -28.50
N LYS A 74 17.01 -21.37 -29.23
CA LYS A 74 17.15 -20.04 -28.63
C LYS A 74 15.87 -19.69 -27.90
N PRO A 75 15.95 -19.01 -26.72
CA PRO A 75 14.76 -18.46 -26.12
C PRO A 75 14.10 -17.50 -27.13
N VAL A 76 12.78 -17.68 -27.30
CA VAL A 76 12.02 -16.80 -28.19
C VAL A 76 11.76 -15.50 -27.43
N PHE A 77 12.41 -14.42 -27.85
CA PHE A 77 12.09 -13.08 -27.41
C PHE A 77 11.40 -12.31 -28.54
N LYS A 78 10.26 -11.74 -28.24
CA LYS A 78 9.87 -10.52 -28.96
C LYS A 78 10.83 -9.43 -28.51
N GLN A 79 11.15 -8.48 -29.37
CA GLN A 79 12.01 -7.35 -29.04
C GLN A 79 11.63 -6.75 -27.69
N ASP A 80 12.58 -6.69 -26.78
CA ASP A 80 12.37 -6.27 -25.39
C ASP A 80 13.06 -4.94 -25.13
N ALA A 81 12.52 -4.17 -24.17
CA ALA A 81 13.06 -2.86 -23.82
C ALA A 81 14.45 -2.94 -23.14
N VAL A 82 14.85 -4.08 -22.60
CA VAL A 82 16.13 -4.24 -21.90
C VAL A 82 17.08 -5.25 -22.53
N ILE A 83 16.58 -6.17 -23.35
CA ILE A 83 17.40 -7.17 -24.06
C ILE A 83 17.38 -6.87 -25.55
N LYS A 84 18.58 -6.65 -26.10
CA LYS A 84 18.80 -6.44 -27.53
C LYS A 84 18.91 -7.78 -28.26
N ASN A 85 19.69 -8.72 -27.71
CA ASN A 85 19.94 -10.02 -28.33
C ASN A 85 20.35 -11.06 -27.27
N ILE A 86 20.14 -12.35 -27.59
CA ILE A 86 20.68 -13.47 -26.81
C ILE A 86 21.32 -14.47 -27.77
N THR A 87 22.56 -14.78 -27.51
CA THR A 87 23.32 -15.83 -28.23
C THR A 87 23.51 -17.01 -27.30
N VAL A 88 23.12 -18.21 -27.72
CA VAL A 88 23.27 -19.47 -26.99
C VAL A 88 24.25 -20.40 -27.69
N PRO A 89 24.94 -21.29 -26.93
CA PRO A 89 25.88 -22.23 -27.53
C PRO A 89 25.14 -23.32 -28.35
N ALA A 90 25.14 -23.18 -29.65
CA ALA A 90 24.46 -24.12 -30.55
C ALA A 90 25.23 -25.42 -30.77
N LYS A 91 26.53 -25.46 -30.46
CA LYS A 91 27.41 -26.65 -30.60
C LYS A 91 28.17 -26.88 -29.31
N LYS A 92 28.52 -28.16 -29.05
CA LYS A 92 29.38 -28.52 -27.92
C LYS A 92 30.76 -27.87 -28.11
N LYS A 93 31.15 -27.01 -27.18
CA LYS A 93 32.43 -26.29 -27.16
C LYS A 93 33.09 -26.46 -25.81
N LYS A 94 34.42 -26.29 -25.73
CA LYS A 94 35.16 -26.22 -24.45
C LYS A 94 34.68 -25.12 -23.53
N LYS A 95 34.09 -24.03 -24.04
CA LYS A 95 33.40 -22.98 -23.29
C LYS A 95 32.01 -22.80 -23.89
N ALA A 96 31.01 -23.19 -23.12
CA ALA A 96 29.62 -22.96 -23.49
C ALA A 96 29.15 -21.63 -22.87
N GLN A 97 29.02 -20.60 -23.70
CA GLN A 97 28.66 -19.26 -23.24
C GLN A 97 27.30 -18.85 -23.76
N VAL A 98 26.46 -18.34 -22.86
CA VAL A 98 25.25 -17.57 -23.18
C VAL A 98 25.62 -16.12 -23.09
N VAL A 99 25.49 -15.40 -24.18
CA VAL A 99 25.80 -13.97 -24.27
C VAL A 99 24.51 -13.21 -24.43
N ILE A 100 24.28 -12.23 -23.55
CA ILE A 100 23.09 -11.39 -23.51
C ILE A 100 23.52 -9.95 -23.73
N ASP A 101 23.13 -9.38 -24.86
CA ASP A 101 23.34 -7.99 -25.19
C ASP A 101 22.16 -7.18 -24.65
N LEU A 102 22.44 -6.21 -23.77
CA LEU A 102 21.45 -5.34 -23.15
C LEU A 102 21.30 -4.03 -23.95
N THR A 103 20.13 -3.40 -23.87
CA THR A 103 19.89 -2.07 -24.46
C THR A 103 20.33 -0.94 -23.54
N LYS A 104 20.38 -1.18 -22.23
CA LYS A 104 20.79 -0.25 -21.18
C LYS A 104 21.41 -1.02 -20.02
N ASP A 105 22.07 -0.30 -19.12
CA ASP A 105 22.57 -0.90 -17.89
C ASP A 105 21.41 -1.38 -17.00
N CYS A 106 21.43 -2.65 -16.62
CA CYS A 106 20.40 -3.30 -15.82
C CYS A 106 21.03 -4.12 -14.70
N GLN A 107 20.36 -4.13 -13.55
CA GLN A 107 20.67 -5.10 -12.49
C GLN A 107 20.22 -6.49 -12.90
N TYR A 108 20.95 -7.51 -12.46
CA TYR A 108 20.57 -8.90 -12.66
C TYR A 108 20.82 -9.74 -11.42
N LYS A 109 20.11 -10.85 -11.31
CA LYS A 109 20.32 -11.88 -10.29
C LYS A 109 20.38 -13.24 -10.97
N LEU A 110 21.44 -14.00 -10.69
CA LEU A 110 21.64 -15.35 -11.20
C LEU A 110 21.71 -16.31 -10.02
N TYR A 111 20.86 -17.32 -9.97
CA TYR A 111 20.73 -18.21 -8.82
C TYR A 111 20.20 -19.60 -9.21
N PRO A 112 20.62 -20.66 -8.50
CA PRO A 112 20.11 -22.02 -8.70
C PRO A 112 18.76 -22.19 -7.98
N LEU A 113 17.91 -23.06 -8.56
CA LEU A 113 16.73 -23.63 -7.90
C LEU A 113 16.82 -25.16 -7.99
N LYS A 114 16.24 -25.83 -6.99
CA LYS A 114 16.13 -27.30 -6.91
C LYS A 114 14.69 -27.76 -7.14
N ASN A 115 14.54 -29.06 -7.40
CA ASN A 115 13.25 -29.75 -7.54
C ASN A 115 12.31 -29.17 -8.62
N PRO A 116 12.66 -29.28 -9.92
CA PRO A 116 13.86 -29.78 -10.55
C PRO A 116 15.01 -28.77 -10.54
N ASP A 117 16.24 -29.25 -10.77
CA ASP A 117 17.41 -28.38 -10.83
C ASP A 117 17.32 -27.42 -12.01
N ARG A 118 17.59 -26.15 -11.75
CA ARG A 118 17.52 -25.04 -12.73
C ARG A 118 18.48 -23.94 -12.34
N LEU A 119 19.02 -23.26 -13.32
CA LEU A 119 19.70 -21.99 -13.12
C LEU A 119 18.75 -20.87 -13.63
N VAL A 120 18.45 -19.88 -12.80
CA VAL A 120 17.55 -18.79 -13.11
C VAL A 120 18.32 -17.49 -13.21
N LEU A 121 18.15 -16.78 -14.31
CA LEU A 121 18.61 -15.41 -14.50
C LEU A 121 17.42 -14.47 -14.55
N ASP A 122 17.37 -13.51 -13.63
CA ASP A 122 16.46 -12.38 -13.64
C ASP A 122 17.23 -11.12 -14.06
N ILE A 123 16.76 -10.43 -15.08
CA ILE A 123 17.27 -9.12 -15.52
C ILE A 123 16.16 -8.10 -15.23
N TYR A 124 16.44 -7.17 -14.32
CA TYR A 124 15.44 -6.21 -13.83
C TYR A 124 15.32 -5.02 -14.77
N ARG A 125 14.09 -4.62 -15.06
CA ARG A 125 13.75 -3.46 -15.89
C ARG A 125 13.84 -2.16 -15.11
N ILE A 126 13.73 -2.26 -13.78
CA ILE A 126 13.86 -1.16 -12.82
C ILE A 126 14.98 -1.51 -11.84
N PRO A 127 15.66 -0.52 -11.27
CA PRO A 127 16.58 -0.74 -10.16
C PRO A 127 15.84 -1.36 -8.97
N ILE A 128 16.41 -2.39 -8.38
CA ILE A 128 15.98 -2.91 -7.08
C ILE A 128 16.84 -2.22 -6.04
N SER A 129 16.20 -1.46 -5.15
CA SER A 129 16.92 -0.66 -4.15
C SER A 129 16.09 -0.51 -2.87
N LYS A 130 16.79 -0.39 -1.75
CA LYS A 130 16.19 -0.06 -0.47
C LYS A 130 17.11 0.87 0.28
N THR A 131 16.59 2.01 0.69
CA THR A 131 17.33 3.00 1.48
C THR A 131 16.51 3.32 2.72
N THR A 132 17.16 3.32 3.89
CA THR A 132 16.54 3.69 5.16
C THR A 132 17.30 4.88 5.75
N THR A 133 16.57 5.90 6.12
CA THR A 133 17.09 7.14 6.71
C THR A 133 16.46 7.36 8.07
N GLN A 134 17.26 7.72 9.07
CA GLN A 134 16.78 8.16 10.38
C GLN A 134 16.27 9.59 10.27
N LEU A 135 15.02 9.84 10.60
CA LEU A 135 14.41 11.18 10.57
C LEU A 135 14.50 11.87 11.94
N ALA A 136 14.23 11.12 13.01
CA ALA A 136 14.29 11.58 14.40
C ALA A 136 14.49 10.37 15.31
N GLY A 137 14.65 10.59 16.62
CA GLY A 137 14.74 9.51 17.59
C GLY A 137 13.52 8.56 17.52
N GLY A 138 13.76 7.30 17.15
CA GLY A 138 12.71 6.30 16.98
C GLY A 138 11.87 6.42 15.69
N VAL A 139 12.23 7.28 14.73
CA VAL A 139 11.52 7.43 13.45
C VAL A 139 12.43 7.19 12.27
N THR A 140 12.07 6.25 11.41
CA THR A 140 12.80 5.96 10.18
C THR A 140 11.91 6.12 8.95
N TYR A 141 12.52 6.56 7.86
CA TYR A 141 11.92 6.58 6.53
C TYR A 141 12.63 5.56 5.65
N THR A 142 11.86 4.68 5.02
CA THR A 142 12.38 3.71 4.07
C THR A 142 11.75 3.94 2.70
N TYR A 143 12.61 4.13 1.70
CA TYR A 143 12.26 4.07 0.29
C TYR A 143 12.69 2.72 -0.26
N ALA A 144 11.81 2.02 -0.96
CA ALA A 144 12.16 0.77 -1.63
C ALA A 144 11.54 0.68 -3.02
N GLN A 145 12.36 0.22 -3.96
CA GLN A 145 11.94 -0.26 -5.28
C GLN A 145 12.14 -1.77 -5.31
N GLU A 146 11.07 -2.50 -5.46
CA GLU A 146 11.04 -3.96 -5.34
C GLU A 146 10.21 -4.57 -6.47
N GLU A 147 10.31 -5.89 -6.60
CA GLU A 147 9.43 -6.64 -7.48
C GLU A 147 8.53 -7.54 -6.64
N LEU A 148 7.23 -7.44 -6.86
CA LEU A 148 6.24 -8.32 -6.24
C LEU A 148 5.40 -8.97 -7.34
N ASN A 149 5.43 -10.29 -7.41
CA ASN A 149 4.68 -11.09 -8.40
C ASN A 149 4.86 -10.61 -9.86
N GLY A 150 6.11 -10.27 -10.25
CA GLY A 150 6.44 -9.80 -11.58
C GLY A 150 6.11 -8.32 -11.86
N ARG A 151 5.62 -7.56 -10.87
CA ARG A 151 5.30 -6.14 -11.00
C ARG A 151 6.29 -5.28 -10.23
N PRO A 152 6.71 -4.14 -10.79
CA PRO A 152 7.50 -3.17 -10.05
C PRO A 152 6.64 -2.49 -9.00
N ILE A 153 7.15 -2.41 -7.78
CA ILE A 153 6.52 -1.69 -6.67
C ILE A 153 7.51 -0.67 -6.13
N VAL A 154 7.00 0.53 -5.90
CA VAL A 154 7.70 1.57 -5.15
C VAL A 154 6.94 1.79 -3.86
N SER A 155 7.65 1.67 -2.74
CA SER A 155 7.07 1.88 -1.42
C SER A 155 7.83 2.98 -0.65
N TYR A 156 7.05 3.71 0.11
CA TYR A 156 7.50 4.75 1.03
C TYR A 156 6.95 4.40 2.41
N LEU A 157 7.80 4.07 3.35
CA LEU A 157 7.42 3.64 4.69
C LEU A 157 8.00 4.58 5.74
N VAL A 158 7.16 5.11 6.59
CA VAL A 158 7.58 5.77 7.84
C VAL A 158 7.28 4.82 8.98
N SER A 159 8.30 4.43 9.72
CA SER A 159 8.18 3.60 10.92
C SER A 159 8.43 4.44 12.15
N VAL A 160 7.54 4.37 13.13
CA VAL A 160 7.63 5.07 14.40
C VAL A 160 7.72 4.03 15.51
N ALA A 161 8.82 4.04 16.25
CA ALA A 161 8.99 3.13 17.40
C ALA A 161 8.02 3.49 18.52
N PRO A 162 7.50 2.52 19.28
CA PRO A 162 6.63 2.80 20.44
C PRO A 162 7.27 3.71 21.49
N SER A 163 8.60 3.72 21.59
CA SER A 163 9.37 4.58 22.48
C SER A 163 9.60 6.00 21.97
N ALA A 164 9.20 6.31 20.73
CA ALA A 164 9.34 7.66 20.20
C ALA A 164 8.35 8.60 20.90
N CYS A 165 8.84 9.70 21.48
CA CYS A 165 8.01 10.72 22.10
C CYS A 165 7.38 11.64 21.04
N LEU A 166 6.47 11.08 20.23
CA LEU A 166 5.81 11.78 19.12
C LEU A 166 4.30 11.61 19.17
N GLU A 167 3.60 12.68 18.83
CA GLU A 167 2.15 12.67 18.64
C GLU A 167 1.82 12.41 17.16
N LEU A 168 0.92 11.45 16.93
CA LEU A 168 0.31 11.22 15.62
C LEU A 168 -1.05 11.90 15.59
N ARG A 169 -1.23 12.89 14.72
CA ARG A 169 -2.47 13.67 14.64
C ARG A 169 -2.90 13.98 13.20
N PRO A 170 -4.20 14.01 12.91
CA PRO A 170 -4.70 14.55 11.65
C PRO A 170 -4.57 16.08 11.63
N PHE A 171 -4.34 16.64 10.45
CA PHE A 171 -4.41 18.07 10.21
C PHE A 171 -4.94 18.36 8.80
N SER A 172 -5.39 19.57 8.53
CA SER A 172 -5.77 20.02 7.20
C SER A 172 -4.90 21.17 6.71
N ALA A 173 -4.85 21.34 5.39
CA ALA A 173 -4.03 22.37 4.75
C ALA A 173 -4.43 23.80 5.13
N ALA A 174 -5.72 24.05 5.36
CA ALA A 174 -6.28 25.39 5.60
C ALA A 174 -6.61 25.65 7.09
N GLY A 175 -6.25 24.77 8.02
CA GLY A 175 -6.68 24.86 9.42
C GLY A 175 -8.14 24.43 9.64
N MET A 176 -8.94 24.39 8.60
CA MET A 176 -10.27 23.77 8.51
C MET A 176 -10.14 22.53 7.64
N TYR A 177 -11.03 21.53 7.80
CA TYR A 177 -10.94 20.26 7.07
C TYR A 177 -11.48 20.37 5.63
N ASN A 178 -11.23 21.50 4.98
CA ASN A 178 -11.48 21.74 3.57
C ASN A 178 -10.29 22.48 2.93
N GLY A 179 -10.26 22.53 1.59
CA GLY A 179 -9.18 23.16 0.84
C GLY A 179 -7.98 22.25 0.61
N ARG A 180 -7.17 22.61 -0.37
CA ARG A 180 -6.01 21.85 -0.82
C ARG A 180 -4.72 22.58 -0.50
N GLY A 181 -3.64 21.83 -0.30
CA GLY A 181 -2.32 22.39 -0.09
C GLY A 181 -1.23 21.36 -0.34
N SER A 182 -0.02 21.85 -0.56
CA SER A 182 1.15 20.98 -0.66
C SER A 182 1.45 20.34 0.69
N LEU A 183 1.45 19.01 0.76
CA LEU A 183 1.78 18.26 1.97
C LEU A 183 3.17 18.66 2.51
N ALA A 184 4.17 18.74 1.63
CA ALA A 184 5.53 19.12 2.01
C ALA A 184 5.60 20.53 2.63
N LYS A 185 4.91 21.53 2.02
CA LYS A 185 4.83 22.89 2.56
C LYS A 185 4.17 22.91 3.93
N GLN A 186 3.06 22.19 4.09
CA GLN A 186 2.34 22.13 5.36
C GLN A 186 3.14 21.42 6.46
N ALA A 187 3.85 20.34 6.10
CA ALA A 187 4.74 19.64 7.03
C ALA A 187 5.88 20.54 7.52
N ALA A 188 6.54 21.24 6.59
CA ALA A 188 7.63 22.17 6.92
C ALA A 188 7.16 23.33 7.81
N GLN A 189 6.02 23.96 7.47
CA GLN A 189 5.48 25.08 8.26
C GLN A 189 5.10 24.69 9.69
N ARG A 190 4.78 23.42 9.94
CA ARG A 190 4.38 22.88 11.25
C ARG A 190 5.52 22.20 11.99
N GLY A 191 6.72 22.13 11.40
CA GLY A 191 7.86 21.42 11.99
C GLY A 191 7.61 19.93 12.19
N LEU A 192 6.83 19.29 11.28
CA LEU A 192 6.49 17.88 11.41
C LEU A 192 7.68 17.00 11.00
N VAL A 193 7.92 15.93 11.75
CA VAL A 193 8.96 14.94 11.44
C VAL A 193 8.61 14.17 10.16
N ALA A 194 7.34 13.80 9.99
CA ALA A 194 6.82 13.14 8.80
C ALA A 194 5.33 13.46 8.62
N ALA A 195 4.83 13.34 7.40
CA ALA A 195 3.41 13.49 7.08
C ALA A 195 3.04 12.62 5.89
N ILE A 196 1.81 12.09 5.90
CA ILE A 196 1.23 11.34 4.79
C ILE A 196 -0.20 11.82 4.53
N ASN A 197 -0.70 11.62 3.30
CA ASN A 197 -2.12 11.76 3.03
C ASN A 197 -2.89 10.67 3.79
N ALA A 198 -3.99 11.05 4.44
CA ALA A 198 -4.76 10.14 5.26
C ALA A 198 -6.09 9.76 4.59
N SER A 199 -7.13 10.60 4.72
CA SER A 199 -8.44 10.36 4.12
C SER A 199 -8.50 10.73 2.64
N TYR A 200 -9.51 10.23 1.92
CA TYR A 200 -9.88 10.76 0.62
C TYR A 200 -10.43 12.18 0.76
N PHE A 201 -10.41 12.92 -0.33
CA PHE A 201 -10.98 14.27 -0.43
C PHE A 201 -11.52 14.50 -1.82
N ASP A 202 -12.54 15.34 -1.93
CA ASP A 202 -13.14 15.74 -3.19
C ASP A 202 -12.37 16.86 -3.91
N THR A 203 -12.93 17.37 -4.99
CA THR A 203 -12.32 18.44 -5.79
C THR A 203 -12.10 19.73 -5.03
N ASP A 204 -12.89 20.01 -4.00
CA ASP A 204 -12.78 21.19 -3.14
C ASP A 204 -11.81 20.99 -1.98
N GLY A 205 -11.30 19.77 -1.84
CA GLY A 205 -10.43 19.37 -0.73
C GLY A 205 -11.20 19.03 0.54
N TRP A 206 -12.51 18.84 0.45
CA TRP A 206 -13.30 18.37 1.57
C TRP A 206 -13.06 16.88 1.82
N VAL A 207 -12.93 16.51 3.08
CA VAL A 207 -12.65 15.12 3.50
C VAL A 207 -13.83 14.20 3.17
N ILE A 208 -13.54 13.10 2.49
CA ILE A 208 -14.46 11.98 2.26
C ILE A 208 -14.09 10.85 3.21
N GLY A 209 -14.90 10.64 4.23
CA GLY A 209 -14.70 9.61 5.24
C GLY A 209 -15.11 10.06 6.62
N ASN A 210 -14.92 9.17 7.60
CA ASN A 210 -15.20 9.47 8.99
C ASN A 210 -13.94 10.04 9.65
N VAL A 211 -14.03 11.28 10.14
CA VAL A 211 -12.96 11.95 10.86
C VAL A 211 -13.48 12.46 12.19
N LYS A 212 -12.78 12.09 13.27
CA LYS A 212 -12.95 12.60 14.61
C LYS A 212 -11.62 13.13 15.11
N TYR A 213 -11.59 14.29 15.71
CA TYR A 213 -10.37 14.90 16.23
C TYR A 213 -10.62 15.57 17.59
N LYS A 214 -9.79 15.23 18.56
CA LYS A 214 -9.97 15.67 19.98
C LYS A 214 -11.40 15.45 20.47
N GLY A 215 -11.99 14.29 20.13
CA GLY A 215 -13.35 13.93 20.51
C GLY A 215 -14.47 14.56 19.68
N ASN A 216 -14.17 15.53 18.81
CA ASN A 216 -15.17 16.20 17.96
C ASN A 216 -15.30 15.51 16.61
N PHE A 217 -16.52 15.31 16.15
CA PHE A 217 -16.79 14.86 14.80
C PHE A 217 -16.50 15.99 13.80
N VAL A 218 -15.72 15.68 12.78
CA VAL A 218 -15.27 16.63 11.74
C VAL A 218 -15.93 16.34 10.41
N ALA A 219 -15.91 15.08 10.00
CA ALA A 219 -16.53 14.60 8.78
C ALA A 219 -17.17 13.24 9.02
N MET A 220 -18.18 12.92 8.22
CA MET A 220 -18.90 11.66 8.29
C MET A 220 -19.07 11.01 6.92
N ASP A 221 -19.12 9.69 6.92
CA ASP A 221 -19.49 8.86 5.77
C ASP A 221 -20.38 7.71 6.25
N ALA A 222 -21.49 7.52 5.58
CA ALA A 222 -22.39 6.37 5.82
C ALA A 222 -21.87 5.08 5.18
N THR A 223 -20.87 5.16 4.30
CA THR A 223 -20.23 3.99 3.71
C THR A 223 -19.26 3.36 4.73
N PRO A 224 -19.32 2.02 4.96
CA PRO A 224 -18.39 1.34 5.85
C PRO A 224 -16.94 1.56 5.40
N ARG A 225 -16.08 1.98 6.33
CA ARG A 225 -14.67 2.24 6.07
C ARG A 225 -13.80 1.67 7.18
N SER A 226 -12.58 1.26 6.83
CA SER A 226 -11.57 1.03 7.85
C SER A 226 -10.91 2.34 8.24
N GLY A 227 -10.45 2.44 9.48
CA GLY A 227 -9.82 3.66 9.96
C GLY A 227 -8.79 3.41 11.05
N TYR A 228 -7.88 4.35 11.16
CA TYR A 228 -6.95 4.46 12.27
C TYR A 228 -7.65 5.17 13.43
N VAL A 229 -7.58 4.55 14.60
CA VAL A 229 -8.31 4.97 15.80
C VAL A 229 -7.34 5.13 16.97
N VAL A 230 -7.44 6.25 17.68
CA VAL A 230 -6.70 6.53 18.92
C VAL A 230 -7.67 6.69 20.07
N GLN A 231 -7.47 5.89 21.11
CA GLN A 231 -8.21 5.96 22.38
C GLN A 231 -7.21 5.92 23.54
N GLY A 232 -7.00 7.04 24.20
CA GLY A 232 -5.94 7.16 25.20
C GLY A 232 -4.58 6.87 24.58
N ASN A 233 -3.85 5.89 25.12
CA ASN A 233 -2.57 5.43 24.61
C ASN A 233 -2.70 4.29 23.56
N GLU A 234 -3.90 3.78 23.34
CA GLU A 234 -4.11 2.72 22.38
C GLU A 234 -4.28 3.27 20.95
N GLN A 235 -3.65 2.60 20.02
CA GLN A 235 -3.73 2.91 18.58
C GLN A 235 -4.03 1.61 17.84
N LYS A 236 -5.05 1.63 17.00
CA LYS A 236 -5.44 0.43 16.24
C LYS A 236 -6.13 0.76 14.93
N ILE A 237 -6.13 -0.20 14.01
CA ILE A 237 -6.98 -0.15 12.82
C ILE A 237 -8.29 -0.86 13.14
N VAL A 238 -9.40 -0.17 12.92
CA VAL A 238 -10.76 -0.68 13.11
C VAL A 238 -11.44 -0.76 11.75
N ARG A 239 -12.18 -1.85 11.51
CA ARG A 239 -12.96 -2.04 10.28
C ARG A 239 -14.40 -1.56 10.47
N ASP A 240 -15.08 -1.38 9.35
CA ASP A 240 -16.54 -1.15 9.29
C ASP A 240 -17.03 0.04 10.13
N ILE A 241 -16.23 1.11 10.15
CA ILE A 241 -16.60 2.37 10.78
C ILE A 241 -17.70 3.02 9.92
N VAL A 242 -18.88 3.20 10.51
CA VAL A 242 -20.05 3.83 9.90
C VAL A 242 -20.57 4.92 10.81
N TYR A 243 -20.72 6.13 10.30
CA TYR A 243 -21.34 7.21 11.05
C TYR A 243 -22.85 6.96 11.25
N THR A 244 -23.31 7.17 12.46
CA THR A 244 -24.73 7.27 12.80
C THR A 244 -24.95 8.58 13.53
N GLY A 245 -26.02 9.29 13.18
CA GLY A 245 -26.32 10.56 13.82
C GLY A 245 -27.81 10.89 13.73
N SER A 246 -28.34 11.38 14.84
CA SER A 246 -29.73 11.85 14.92
C SER A 246 -29.85 13.05 15.86
N VAL A 247 -30.92 13.81 15.68
CA VAL A 247 -31.34 14.84 16.61
C VAL A 247 -32.76 14.52 17.10
N THR A 248 -32.94 14.46 18.42
CA THR A 248 -34.27 14.32 19.04
C THR A 248 -34.79 15.71 19.38
N LEU A 249 -35.98 16.04 18.85
CA LEU A 249 -36.67 17.30 19.05
C LEU A 249 -37.42 17.30 20.41
N PRO A 250 -37.89 18.47 20.91
CA PRO A 250 -38.63 18.58 22.18
C PRO A 250 -39.93 17.75 22.22
N ASP A 251 -40.53 17.50 21.05
CA ASP A 251 -41.75 16.68 20.91
C ASP A 251 -41.46 15.16 20.83
N GLY A 252 -40.21 14.75 21.01
CA GLY A 252 -39.78 13.34 20.99
C GLY A 252 -39.46 12.78 19.60
N ARG A 253 -39.74 13.51 18.54
CA ARG A 253 -39.39 13.05 17.17
C ARG A 253 -37.89 13.02 16.97
N ALA A 254 -37.36 11.92 16.43
CA ALA A 254 -35.97 11.79 16.06
C ALA A 254 -35.80 12.00 14.54
N LEU A 255 -34.92 12.92 14.16
CA LEU A 255 -34.55 13.19 12.76
C LEU A 255 -33.14 12.64 12.51
N GLN A 256 -32.98 11.86 11.43
CA GLN A 256 -31.69 11.31 11.05
C GLN A 256 -30.84 12.35 10.32
N LEU A 257 -29.60 12.50 10.75
CA LEU A 257 -28.62 13.32 10.03
C LEU A 257 -28.20 12.62 8.73
N LYS A 258 -28.25 13.34 7.63
CA LYS A 258 -27.88 12.84 6.30
C LYS A 258 -26.49 13.32 5.83
N GLY A 259 -25.91 14.22 6.58
CA GLY A 259 -24.61 14.79 6.29
C GLY A 259 -24.03 15.57 7.45
N MET A 260 -22.72 15.76 7.41
CA MET A 260 -22.00 16.61 8.33
C MET A 260 -20.96 17.42 7.56
N ASN A 261 -20.91 18.72 7.83
CA ASN A 261 -19.89 19.62 7.29
C ASN A 261 -19.72 19.50 5.77
N ARG A 262 -20.79 19.39 5.01
CA ARG A 262 -20.84 19.35 3.56
C ARG A 262 -21.96 20.22 3.01
N ALA A 263 -21.94 20.51 1.72
CA ALA A 263 -23.02 21.22 1.08
C ALA A 263 -24.37 20.52 1.33
N ARG A 264 -25.39 21.32 1.71
CA ARG A 264 -26.76 20.86 1.87
C ARG A 264 -27.39 20.68 0.48
N ILE A 265 -28.00 19.54 0.23
CA ILE A 265 -28.78 19.25 -0.98
C ILE A 265 -30.27 19.15 -0.66
N ALA A 266 -31.11 18.85 -1.68
CA ALA A 266 -32.55 18.72 -1.51
C ALA A 266 -32.90 17.60 -0.48
N ASN A 267 -33.89 17.92 0.38
CA ASN A 267 -34.36 17.02 1.46
C ASN A 267 -33.28 16.51 2.43
N ASP A 268 -32.22 17.29 2.60
CA ASP A 268 -31.15 17.00 3.57
C ASP A 268 -31.49 17.50 4.97
N LEU A 269 -30.82 16.87 5.95
CA LEU A 269 -30.56 17.41 7.28
C LEU A 269 -29.06 17.30 7.52
N VAL A 270 -28.35 18.42 7.45
CA VAL A 270 -26.88 18.49 7.59
C VAL A 270 -26.53 19.14 8.92
N LEU A 271 -25.60 18.54 9.64
CA LEU A 271 -25.00 19.12 10.84
C LEU A 271 -23.72 19.87 10.45
N PHE A 272 -23.60 21.11 10.83
CA PHE A 272 -22.41 21.93 10.67
C PHE A 272 -21.78 22.27 12.00
N ASN A 273 -20.47 22.36 12.04
CA ASN A 273 -19.71 22.91 13.16
C ASN A 273 -18.52 23.74 12.67
N SER A 274 -17.74 24.31 13.57
CA SER A 274 -16.62 25.22 13.26
C SER A 274 -15.47 24.59 12.47
N TYR A 275 -15.45 23.27 12.29
CA TYR A 275 -14.46 22.61 11.41
C TYR A 275 -14.79 22.77 9.92
N TYR A 276 -16.03 23.13 9.57
CA TYR A 276 -16.42 23.31 8.18
C TYR A 276 -15.89 24.62 7.57
N ALA A 277 -16.32 25.72 8.16
CA ALA A 277 -16.01 27.08 7.70
C ALA A 277 -16.41 28.11 8.77
N THR A 278 -16.35 29.39 8.45
CA THR A 278 -16.88 30.46 9.32
C THR A 278 -18.42 30.55 9.29
N SER A 279 -19.04 29.93 8.27
CA SER A 279 -20.50 29.85 8.14
C SER A 279 -20.92 28.57 7.41
N THR A 280 -22.21 28.22 7.43
CA THR A 280 -22.78 27.05 6.75
C THR A 280 -22.71 27.14 5.24
N LYS A 281 -22.51 28.32 4.66
CA LYS A 281 -22.49 28.60 3.22
C LYS A 281 -23.76 28.10 2.49
N THR A 282 -24.87 28.00 3.19
CA THR A 282 -26.15 27.55 2.65
C THR A 282 -26.94 28.76 2.09
N ASN A 283 -27.98 28.47 1.34
CA ASN A 283 -28.93 29.46 0.79
C ASN A 283 -30.23 29.55 1.61
N GLN A 284 -31.12 30.44 1.26
CA GLN A 284 -32.40 30.69 1.90
C GLN A 284 -33.46 29.58 1.72
N TYR A 285 -33.18 28.55 0.92
CA TYR A 285 -34.14 27.47 0.64
C TYR A 285 -34.11 26.38 1.72
N GLY A 286 -34.13 26.79 2.98
CA GLY A 286 -34.11 25.85 4.11
C GLY A 286 -34.31 26.56 5.44
N ARG A 287 -34.14 25.80 6.51
CA ARG A 287 -34.15 26.29 7.89
C ARG A 287 -32.90 25.88 8.62
N GLU A 288 -32.32 26.83 9.33
CA GLU A 288 -31.12 26.62 10.16
C GLU A 288 -31.43 26.87 11.62
N VAL A 289 -30.87 26.01 12.49
CA VAL A 289 -31.03 26.06 13.94
C VAL A 289 -29.66 25.90 14.58
N LYS A 290 -29.17 26.95 15.24
CA LYS A 290 -27.91 26.91 16.01
C LYS A 290 -28.17 26.38 17.40
N ILE A 291 -27.35 25.44 17.81
CA ILE A 291 -27.46 24.74 19.10
C ILE A 291 -26.15 24.92 19.88
N LYS A 292 -26.26 25.26 21.14
CA LYS A 292 -25.15 25.31 22.08
C LYS A 292 -25.57 24.58 23.36
N ASN A 293 -24.74 23.63 23.81
CA ASN A 293 -25.04 22.83 25.03
C ASN A 293 -26.45 22.22 25.02
N GLY A 294 -26.90 21.66 23.87
CA GLY A 294 -28.21 21.05 23.70
C GLY A 294 -29.39 22.01 23.63
N ARG A 295 -29.15 23.32 23.64
CA ARG A 295 -30.23 24.33 23.58
C ARG A 295 -30.16 25.13 22.27
N VAL A 296 -31.32 25.45 21.73
CA VAL A 296 -31.46 26.33 20.55
C VAL A 296 -31.09 27.75 20.97
N VAL A 297 -30.09 28.34 20.28
CA VAL A 297 -29.61 29.70 20.55
C VAL A 297 -29.88 30.68 19.40
N ALA A 298 -30.15 30.17 18.20
CA ALA A 298 -30.58 30.96 17.04
C ALA A 298 -31.36 30.10 16.03
N VAL A 299 -32.28 30.75 15.33
CA VAL A 299 -33.02 30.16 14.20
C VAL A 299 -32.98 31.11 13.01
N SER A 300 -32.91 30.59 11.79
CA SER A 300 -32.86 31.39 10.55
C SER A 300 -33.47 30.65 9.36
N THR A 301 -34.10 31.41 8.47
CA THR A 301 -34.51 30.98 7.14
C THR A 301 -33.66 31.60 6.02
N ALA A 302 -32.76 32.53 6.35
CA ALA A 302 -31.88 33.17 5.39
C ALA A 302 -30.74 32.31 4.88
N GLY A 303 -30.43 31.23 5.61
CA GLY A 303 -29.22 30.42 5.38
C GLY A 303 -27.95 31.12 5.86
N ASN A 304 -26.80 30.55 5.53
CA ASN A 304 -25.47 31.11 5.77
C ASN A 304 -25.17 31.50 7.23
N MET A 305 -25.70 30.72 8.18
CA MET A 305 -25.52 30.96 9.62
C MET A 305 -24.05 30.80 10.04
N SER A 306 -23.55 31.70 10.90
CA SER A 306 -22.18 31.66 11.42
C SER A 306 -21.91 30.40 12.24
N LEU A 307 -20.70 29.86 12.09
CA LEU A 307 -20.20 28.69 12.84
C LEU A 307 -19.14 29.13 13.84
N GLU A 308 -19.37 28.76 15.09
CA GLU A 308 -18.51 29.13 16.22
C GLU A 308 -18.08 27.88 17.00
N PRO A 309 -16.89 27.89 17.62
CA PRO A 309 -16.47 26.80 18.50
C PRO A 309 -17.52 26.56 19.62
N GLY A 310 -17.81 25.29 19.88
CA GLY A 310 -18.79 24.88 20.90
C GLY A 310 -20.25 25.00 20.46
N CYS A 311 -20.52 25.45 19.23
CA CYS A 311 -21.85 25.46 18.63
C CYS A 311 -21.94 24.49 17.47
N VAL A 312 -23.12 23.97 17.19
CA VAL A 312 -23.47 23.27 15.96
C VAL A 312 -24.68 23.91 15.30
N VAL A 313 -24.80 23.78 13.99
CA VAL A 313 -25.96 24.25 13.23
C VAL A 313 -26.59 23.06 12.52
N LEU A 314 -27.85 22.80 12.78
CA LEU A 314 -28.69 21.93 11.96
C LEU A 314 -29.23 22.74 10.77
N SER A 315 -29.02 22.27 9.56
CA SER A 315 -29.52 22.90 8.33
C SER A 315 -30.39 21.92 7.58
N GLY A 316 -31.71 22.15 7.61
CA GLY A 316 -32.72 21.32 6.95
C GLY A 316 -33.18 21.92 5.63
N HIS A 317 -33.47 21.06 4.63
CA HIS A 317 -34.16 21.43 3.39
C HIS A 317 -35.40 20.57 3.18
N GLY A 318 -36.42 21.07 2.52
CA GLY A 318 -37.67 20.36 2.22
C GLY A 318 -38.37 19.87 3.50
N THR A 319 -38.67 18.58 3.60
CA THR A 319 -39.35 17.99 4.76
C THR A 319 -38.58 18.18 6.08
N ASN A 320 -37.23 18.20 6.02
CA ASN A 320 -36.40 18.47 7.19
C ASN A 320 -36.46 19.96 7.62
N ALA A 321 -36.58 20.89 6.70
CA ALA A 321 -36.82 22.30 7.04
C ALA A 321 -38.17 22.46 7.76
N ALA A 322 -39.22 21.80 7.28
CA ALA A 322 -40.53 21.77 7.93
C ALA A 322 -40.47 21.16 9.33
N ALA A 323 -39.71 20.05 9.50
CA ALA A 323 -39.54 19.43 10.80
C ALA A 323 -38.83 20.33 11.82
N LEU A 324 -37.90 21.17 11.39
CA LEU A 324 -37.21 22.17 12.23
C LEU A 324 -38.04 23.43 12.48
N ALA A 325 -39.17 23.64 11.78
CA ALA A 325 -39.93 24.89 11.83
C ALA A 325 -40.52 25.21 13.20
N GLY A 326 -40.82 24.17 13.99
CA GLY A 326 -41.35 24.31 15.34
C GLY A 326 -40.35 24.76 16.41
N LEU A 327 -39.04 24.65 16.12
CA LEU A 327 -38.00 24.98 17.09
C LEU A 327 -37.91 26.48 17.37
N ARG A 328 -37.77 26.83 18.63
CA ARG A 328 -37.65 28.19 19.14
C ARG A 328 -36.44 28.35 20.05
N LEU A 329 -36.02 29.56 20.32
CA LEU A 329 -34.95 29.87 21.27
C LEU A 329 -35.23 29.25 22.63
N GLY A 330 -34.23 28.62 23.22
CA GLY A 330 -34.28 27.94 24.51
C GLY A 330 -34.72 26.48 24.45
N ASP A 331 -35.32 26.03 23.35
CA ASP A 331 -35.71 24.61 23.19
C ASP A 331 -34.55 23.68 23.42
N HIS A 332 -34.82 22.55 24.07
CA HIS A 332 -33.83 21.51 24.29
C HIS A 332 -33.89 20.46 23.19
N VAL A 333 -32.75 20.14 22.60
CA VAL A 333 -32.60 19.09 21.59
C VAL A 333 -31.45 18.16 21.99
N ILE A 334 -31.59 16.88 21.69
CA ILE A 334 -30.57 15.88 21.97
C ILE A 334 -29.91 15.46 20.66
N LEU A 335 -28.62 15.75 20.56
CA LEU A 335 -27.80 15.30 19.44
C LEU A 335 -27.09 14.01 19.82
N THR A 336 -27.36 12.93 19.10
CA THR A 336 -26.71 11.63 19.25
C THR A 336 -25.85 11.36 18.03
N GLN A 337 -24.56 11.03 18.26
CA GLN A 337 -23.61 10.72 17.19
C GLN A 337 -22.75 9.52 17.58
N GLY A 338 -22.45 8.64 16.63
CA GLY A 338 -21.63 7.45 16.83
C GLY A 338 -20.92 7.01 15.55
N LEU A 339 -19.98 6.10 15.71
CA LEU A 339 -19.19 5.50 14.60
C LEU A 339 -19.34 3.97 14.56
N GLY A 340 -20.40 3.43 15.16
CA GLY A 340 -20.80 2.04 15.04
C GLY A 340 -20.20 1.09 16.07
N SER A 341 -19.33 1.56 16.97
CA SER A 341 -18.81 0.72 18.05
C SER A 341 -18.36 1.54 19.26
N SER A 342 -18.37 0.95 20.46
CA SER A 342 -17.90 1.61 21.69
C SER A 342 -16.44 2.07 21.59
N ILE A 343 -15.59 1.34 20.87
CA ILE A 343 -14.18 1.71 20.65
C ILE A 343 -14.08 3.00 19.84
N THR A 344 -14.79 3.10 18.72
CA THR A 344 -14.76 4.27 17.84
C THR A 344 -15.51 5.46 18.47
N ASP A 345 -16.56 5.18 19.23
CA ASP A 345 -17.34 6.21 19.90
C ASP A 345 -16.55 6.86 21.05
N ALA A 346 -15.79 6.08 21.82
CA ALA A 346 -14.91 6.57 22.88
C ALA A 346 -13.59 7.17 22.36
N ALA A 347 -13.22 6.92 21.11
CA ALA A 347 -11.96 7.40 20.52
C ALA A 347 -11.88 8.93 20.48
N THR A 348 -10.70 9.46 20.78
CA THR A 348 -10.39 10.90 20.63
C THR A 348 -10.02 11.27 19.19
N THR A 349 -9.46 10.32 18.45
CA THR A 349 -9.07 10.51 17.04
C THR A 349 -9.52 9.31 16.20
N VAL A 350 -10.16 9.59 15.09
CA VAL A 350 -10.50 8.62 14.04
C VAL A 350 -10.19 9.24 12.70
N VAL A 351 -9.47 8.51 11.85
CA VAL A 351 -9.19 8.89 10.46
C VAL A 351 -9.47 7.68 9.58
N SER A 352 -10.56 7.71 8.84
CA SER A 352 -10.94 6.58 8.00
C SER A 352 -10.43 6.69 6.56
N GLY A 353 -10.17 5.54 5.95
CA GLY A 353 -9.78 5.38 4.55
C GLY A 353 -10.66 4.37 3.83
N ARG A 354 -10.11 3.63 2.88
CA ARG A 354 -10.78 2.47 2.26
C ARG A 354 -10.72 1.25 3.17
N PRO A 355 -11.54 0.20 2.88
CA PRO A 355 -11.32 -1.11 3.49
C PRO A 355 -9.86 -1.55 3.36
N LEU A 356 -9.35 -2.27 4.36
CA LEU A 356 -8.02 -2.84 4.29
C LEU A 356 -7.92 -3.81 3.10
N LEU A 357 -6.82 -3.72 2.37
CA LEU A 357 -6.41 -4.79 1.47
C LEU A 357 -5.99 -5.96 2.37
N VAL A 358 -6.72 -7.06 2.29
CA VAL A 358 -6.42 -8.30 3.01
C VAL A 358 -5.93 -9.33 2.00
#